data_9fefa7582c2e50cd1a034e52c07af65b
#
_entry.id   9fefa7582c2e50cd1a034e52c07af65b
#
_cell.length_a   1.000
_cell.length_b   1.000
_cell.length_c   1.000
_cell.angle_alpha   90.00
_cell.angle_beta   90.00
_cell.angle_gamma   90.00
#
_symmetry.space_group_name_H-M   'P 1'
#
loop_
_entity.id
_entity.type
_entity.pdbx_description
1 polymer ?
#
loop_
_entity_poly.entity_id
_entity_poly.type
_entity_poly.pdbx_seq_one_letter_code
_entity_poly.pdbx_strand_id
1 'polypeptide(L)'
;EGSHEIIRSAMLTAFAGVSPADWGDVDVTDIYKDAREEVFETCDAVAVEMVPGQAVAVHRLAIHGVAPWEKGAKAPPEGRMIAYFRPVFGNSADWLRQP
;
A
#
# COMPACT_ATOMS: atom_id res chain seq x y z
N GLU A 1 9.75 -5.26 -3.19
CA GLU A 1 9.05 -6.45 -2.64
C GLU A 1 9.17 -6.47 -1.11
N GLY A 2 8.28 -7.19 -0.39
CA GLY A 2 8.38 -7.33 1.07
C GLY A 2 7.79 -6.20 1.91
N SER A 3 7.55 -5.03 1.35
CA SER A 3 7.05 -3.85 2.10
C SER A 3 5.76 -4.11 2.88
N HIS A 4 4.89 -4.99 2.38
CA HIS A 4 3.64 -5.35 3.05
C HIS A 4 3.85 -6.06 4.39
N GLU A 5 4.92 -6.85 4.55
CA GLU A 5 5.24 -7.53 5.81
C GLU A 5 5.74 -6.54 6.87
N ILE A 6 6.57 -5.57 6.48
CA ILE A 6 7.06 -4.52 7.37
C ILE A 6 5.87 -3.69 7.87
N ILE A 7 5.02 -3.21 6.97
CA ILE A 7 3.84 -2.44 7.33
C ILE A 7 2.88 -3.26 8.19
N ARG A 8 2.66 -4.54 7.85
CA ARG A 8 1.81 -5.43 8.63
C ARG A 8 2.33 -5.61 10.06
N SER A 9 3.62 -5.86 10.21
CA SER A 9 4.26 -6.03 11.52
C SER A 9 4.12 -4.77 12.37
N ALA A 10 4.35 -3.60 11.79
CA ALA A 10 4.16 -2.32 12.48
C ALA A 10 2.71 -2.11 12.93
N MET A 11 1.73 -2.42 12.08
CA MET A 11 0.31 -2.30 12.44
C MET A 11 -0.08 -3.30 13.53
N LEU A 12 0.38 -4.54 13.47
CA LEU A 12 0.14 -5.53 14.53
C LEU A 12 0.71 -5.07 15.87
N THR A 13 1.87 -4.41 15.87
CA THR A 13 2.46 -3.81 17.07
C THR A 13 1.61 -2.67 17.60
N ALA A 14 1.16 -1.77 16.72
CA ALA A 14 0.33 -0.62 17.10
C ALA A 14 -1.02 -1.05 17.70
N PHE A 15 -1.59 -2.13 17.19
CA PHE A 15 -2.90 -2.62 17.62
C PHE A 15 -2.84 -3.71 18.69
N ALA A 16 -1.65 -4.01 19.22
CA ALA A 16 -1.49 -5.04 20.25
C ALA A 16 -2.37 -4.73 21.47
N GLY A 17 -3.23 -5.68 21.84
CA GLY A 17 -4.14 -5.55 22.99
C GLY A 17 -5.38 -4.66 22.74
N VAL A 18 -5.54 -4.13 21.52
CA VAL A 18 -6.71 -3.31 21.15
C VAL A 18 -7.72 -4.15 20.39
N SER A 19 -8.99 -4.03 20.74
CA SER A 19 -10.07 -4.69 20.00
C SER A 19 -10.12 -4.17 18.55
N PRO A 20 -10.30 -5.02 17.54
CA PRO A 20 -10.43 -4.59 16.15
C PRO A 20 -11.51 -3.52 15.91
N ALA A 21 -12.54 -3.48 16.72
CA ALA A 21 -13.58 -2.44 16.65
C ALA A 21 -13.05 -1.06 17.01
N ASP A 22 -12.00 -0.98 17.82
CA ASP A 22 -11.41 0.28 18.33
C ASP A 22 -10.14 0.69 17.58
N TRP A 23 -9.71 -0.04 16.55
CA TRP A 23 -8.50 0.28 15.80
C TRP A 23 -8.54 1.67 15.14
N GLY A 24 -9.73 2.15 14.79
CA GLY A 24 -9.91 3.49 14.21
C GLY A 24 -9.50 4.63 15.14
N ASP A 25 -9.46 4.40 16.45
CA ASP A 25 -9.11 5.38 17.48
C ASP A 25 -7.61 5.36 17.85
N VAL A 26 -6.85 4.41 17.31
CA VAL A 26 -5.41 4.28 17.56
C VAL A 26 -4.64 5.22 16.63
N ASP A 27 -3.81 6.10 17.20
CA ASP A 27 -2.89 6.91 16.41
C ASP A 27 -1.69 6.06 15.97
N VAL A 28 -1.60 5.80 14.69
CA VAL A 28 -0.53 5.01 14.06
C VAL A 28 0.49 5.88 13.31
N THR A 29 0.41 7.20 13.45
CA THR A 29 1.19 8.15 12.62
C THR A 29 2.68 7.87 12.70
N ASP A 30 3.24 7.82 13.89
CA ASP A 30 4.69 7.66 14.08
C ASP A 30 5.14 6.25 13.68
N ILE A 31 4.44 5.22 14.13
CA ILE A 31 4.80 3.83 13.79
C ILE A 31 4.71 3.55 12.30
N TYR A 32 3.73 4.16 11.62
CA TYR A 32 3.61 4.03 10.16
C TYR A 32 4.71 4.79 9.43
N LYS A 33 5.11 5.97 9.93
CA LYS A 33 6.21 6.75 9.39
C LYS A 33 7.52 5.96 9.46
N ASP A 34 7.84 5.44 10.64
CA ASP A 34 9.05 4.65 10.86
C ASP A 34 9.08 3.39 9.97
N ALA A 35 7.96 2.68 9.87
CA ALA A 35 7.84 1.52 9.00
C ALA A 35 8.01 1.87 7.51
N ARG A 36 7.54 3.05 7.08
CA ARG A 36 7.79 3.53 5.71
C ARG A 36 9.26 3.83 5.46
N GLU A 37 9.93 4.47 6.41
CA GLU A 37 11.37 4.74 6.32
C GLU A 37 12.14 3.43 6.19
N GLU A 38 11.84 2.43 7.02
CA GLU A 38 12.42 1.08 6.91
C GLU A 38 12.17 0.45 5.53
N VAL A 39 10.97 0.57 4.97
CA VAL A 39 10.68 0.07 3.63
C VAL A 39 11.55 0.73 2.57
N PHE A 40 11.74 2.06 2.64
CA PHE A 40 12.57 2.77 1.67
C PHE A 40 14.06 2.44 1.79
N GLU A 41 14.51 2.05 2.98
CA GLU A 41 15.90 1.65 3.22
C GLU A 41 16.19 0.19 2.83
N THR A 42 15.21 -0.69 2.98
CA THR A 42 15.44 -2.14 2.91
C THR A 42 14.77 -2.85 1.73
N CYS A 43 13.75 -2.25 1.12
CA CYS A 43 12.99 -2.86 0.03
C CYS A 43 13.34 -2.21 -1.32
N ASP A 44 13.57 -3.04 -2.32
CA ASP A 44 13.75 -2.55 -3.68
C ASP A 44 12.44 -2.04 -4.28
N ALA A 45 12.54 -0.90 -4.96
CA ALA A 45 11.45 -0.37 -5.79
C ALA A 45 11.41 -1.12 -7.12
N VAL A 46 10.23 -1.63 -7.47
CA VAL A 46 9.98 -2.33 -8.72
C VAL A 46 9.03 -1.50 -9.57
N ALA A 47 9.45 -1.17 -10.78
CA ALA A 47 8.56 -0.53 -11.75
C ALA A 47 7.63 -1.58 -12.38
N VAL A 48 6.33 -1.30 -12.34
CA VAL A 48 5.32 -2.12 -13.01
C VAL A 48 4.81 -1.32 -14.21
N GLU A 49 5.26 -1.71 -15.39
CA GLU A 49 4.79 -1.12 -16.64
C GLU A 49 3.50 -1.82 -17.09
N MET A 50 2.51 -1.03 -17.49
CA MET A 50 1.21 -1.54 -17.91
C MET A 50 0.76 -0.84 -19.19
N VAL A 51 0.11 -1.61 -20.05
CA VAL A 51 -0.57 -1.09 -21.24
C VAL A 51 -2.10 -1.10 -21.04
N PRO A 52 -2.85 -0.33 -21.83
CA PRO A 52 -4.31 -0.32 -21.75
C PRO A 52 -4.92 -1.73 -21.80
N GLY A 53 -5.87 -2.01 -20.91
CA GLY A 53 -6.53 -3.31 -20.77
C GLY A 53 -5.84 -4.29 -19.82
N GLN A 54 -4.68 -3.95 -19.27
CA GLN A 54 -4.04 -4.74 -18.23
C GLN A 54 -4.49 -4.31 -16.83
N ALA A 55 -4.43 -5.24 -15.90
CA ALA A 55 -4.66 -5.00 -14.48
C ALA A 55 -3.52 -5.58 -13.65
N VAL A 56 -3.24 -4.97 -12.51
CA VAL A 56 -2.30 -5.48 -11.51
C VAL A 56 -3.01 -5.58 -10.17
N ALA A 57 -2.79 -6.68 -9.48
CA ALA A 57 -3.20 -6.83 -8.10
C ALA A 57 -2.03 -6.46 -7.18
N VAL A 58 -2.27 -5.51 -6.29
CA VAL A 58 -1.28 -5.06 -5.30
C VAL A 58 -1.77 -5.44 -3.92
N HIS A 59 -0.89 -6.01 -3.10
CA HIS A 59 -1.26 -6.29 -1.71
C HIS A 59 -1.63 -4.99 -0.99
N ARG A 60 -2.71 -5.01 -0.23
CA ARG A 60 -3.29 -3.82 0.43
C ARG A 60 -2.33 -3.03 1.33
N LEU A 61 -1.34 -3.70 1.90
CA LEU A 61 -0.31 -3.08 2.76
C LEU A 61 1.01 -2.80 2.02
N ALA A 62 1.14 -3.19 0.76
CA ALA A 62 2.34 -2.89 0.00
C ALA A 62 2.45 -1.38 -0.26
N ILE A 63 3.62 -0.81 -0.02
CA ILE A 63 3.91 0.57 -0.40
C ILE A 63 3.95 0.64 -1.93
N HIS A 64 3.13 1.48 -2.50
CA HIS A 64 3.05 1.69 -3.94
C HIS A 64 2.71 3.14 -4.28
N GLY A 65 3.01 3.53 -5.48
CA GLY A 65 2.73 4.87 -5.98
C GLY A 65 2.83 4.96 -7.50
N VAL A 66 2.62 6.14 -8.00
CA VAL A 66 2.78 6.45 -9.42
C VAL A 66 4.15 7.07 -9.63
N ALA A 67 4.96 6.47 -10.50
CA ALA A 67 6.24 7.04 -10.87
C ALA A 67 6.06 8.41 -11.56
N PRO A 68 7.00 9.35 -11.38
CA PRO A 68 6.98 10.61 -12.10
C PRO A 68 7.13 10.37 -13.60
N TRP A 69 6.66 11.32 -14.39
CA TRP A 69 6.88 11.30 -15.83
C TRP A 69 8.37 11.36 -16.17
N GLU A 70 8.80 10.48 -17.03
CA GLU A 70 10.14 10.55 -17.60
C GLU A 70 10.24 11.74 -18.56
N LYS A 71 11.42 12.35 -18.62
CA LYS A 71 11.67 13.46 -19.53
C LYS A 71 11.46 13.02 -21.00
N GLY A 72 10.53 13.68 -21.68
CA GLY A 72 10.20 13.37 -23.08
C GLY A 72 9.08 12.33 -23.25
N ALA A 73 8.56 11.76 -22.17
CA ALA A 73 7.38 10.89 -22.23
C ALA A 73 6.17 11.67 -22.77
N LYS A 74 5.35 11.00 -23.58
CA LYS A 74 4.14 11.57 -24.17
C LYS A 74 2.92 10.83 -23.63
N ALA A 75 1.91 11.61 -23.26
CA ALA A 75 0.60 11.07 -22.92
C ALA A 75 -0.32 11.08 -24.16
N PRO A 76 -1.29 10.15 -24.26
CA PRO A 76 -2.40 10.28 -25.19
C PRO A 76 -3.18 11.59 -24.91
N PRO A 77 -3.85 12.18 -25.91
CA PRO A 77 -4.63 13.41 -25.72
C PRO A 77 -5.69 13.32 -24.63
N GLU A 78 -6.30 12.16 -24.46
CA GLU A 78 -7.28 11.83 -23.41
C GLU A 78 -6.66 11.64 -22.02
N GLY A 79 -5.35 11.60 -21.93
CA GLY A 79 -4.62 11.39 -20.70
C GLY A 79 -4.56 9.93 -20.24
N ARG A 80 -4.06 9.72 -19.00
CA ARG A 80 -3.97 8.42 -18.36
C ARG A 80 -5.22 8.18 -17.51
N MET A 81 -5.93 7.11 -17.78
CA MET A 81 -7.08 6.67 -16.97
C MET A 81 -6.74 5.38 -16.22
N ILE A 82 -6.97 5.38 -14.92
CA ILE A 82 -6.79 4.22 -14.04
C ILE A 82 -8.03 4.03 -13.19
N ALA A 83 -8.56 2.81 -13.15
CA ALA A 83 -9.60 2.41 -12.22
C ALA A 83 -8.98 1.66 -11.03
N TYR A 84 -9.33 2.07 -9.82
CA TYR A 84 -8.91 1.41 -8.59
C TYR A 84 -10.08 0.63 -8.01
N PHE A 85 -9.87 -0.66 -7.79
CA PHE A 85 -10.83 -1.53 -7.12
C PHE A 85 -10.26 -1.87 -5.74
N ARG A 86 -10.97 -1.48 -4.69
CA ARG A 86 -10.59 -1.74 -3.30
C ARG A 86 -11.66 -2.59 -2.64
N PRO A 87 -11.31 -3.80 -2.15
CA PRO A 87 -12.28 -4.59 -1.40
C PRO A 87 -12.64 -3.90 -0.09
N VAL A 88 -13.90 -4.01 0.31
CA VAL A 88 -14.40 -3.58 1.62
C VAL A 88 -14.47 -4.80 2.52
N PHE A 89 -13.82 -4.74 3.66
CA PHE A 89 -13.84 -5.82 4.65
C PHE A 89 -14.93 -5.55 5.68
N GLY A 90 -15.72 -6.55 5.98
CA GLY A 90 -16.76 -6.49 7.02
C GLY A 90 -16.20 -6.54 8.45
N ASN A 91 -14.93 -6.98 8.60
CA ASN A 91 -14.24 -7.07 9.88
C ASN A 91 -12.86 -6.40 9.76
N SER A 92 -12.57 -5.45 10.64
CA SER A 92 -11.28 -4.73 10.66
C SER A 92 -10.08 -5.67 10.84
N ALA A 93 -10.24 -6.80 11.56
CA ALA A 93 -9.20 -7.80 11.73
C ALA A 93 -8.73 -8.41 10.40
N ASP A 94 -9.58 -8.45 9.38
CA ASP A 94 -9.22 -9.01 8.06
C ASP A 94 -8.18 -8.16 7.33
N TRP A 95 -8.03 -6.90 7.74
CA TRP A 95 -7.02 -6.00 7.19
C TRP A 95 -5.59 -6.51 7.37
N LEU A 96 -5.30 -7.15 8.51
CA LEU A 96 -3.97 -7.62 8.88
C LEU A 96 -3.79 -9.14 8.71
N ARG A 97 -4.82 -9.87 8.26
CA ARG A 97 -4.68 -11.28 7.94
C ARG A 97 -3.72 -11.44 6.76
N GLN A 98 -2.89 -12.47 6.85
CA GLN A 98 -2.17 -12.95 5.66
C GLN A 98 -3.17 -13.58 4.69
N PRO A 99 -2.95 -13.41 3.41
CA PRO A 99 -3.76 -14.10 2.40
C PRO A 99 -3.60 -15.61 2.47
#